data_0d748f035798efd30cbd2046507a4fe7
#
_entry.id   0d748f035798efd30cbd2046507a4fe7
#
_cell.length_a   1.000
_cell.length_b   1.000
_cell.length_c   1.000
_cell.angle_alpha   90.00
_cell.angle_beta   90.00
_cell.angle_gamma   90.00
#
_symmetry.space_group_name_H-M   'P 1'
#
loop_
_entity.id
_entity.type
_entity.pdbx_description
1 polymer ?
#
loop_
_entity_poly.entity_id
_entity_poly.type
_entity_poly.pdbx_seq_one_letter_code
_entity_poly.pdbx_strand_id
1 'polypeptide(L)'
;MACNAQTNNKFVQSQTEQKKQPETNNLEARIPAPQGYKRVSVAEGSFAHFLRNLPLKPQGSDLHYYNGQLKARNYAGAVVDMDFGKNANEQCADAIIFLRASYLWEMGQYNKIKFCFTNGFKAEYAKWAQGYRVRNYNSWVKKQKPDRSYQSFRQYLHLVFQYAGTASLSKELKPIGRCWSADIQAGDVFIKGGFPGHAEIVVDVAENQQGQRVVLLAQSFMPAQEIEVFPQWFSASADGTYLVTPAWTFSSPNANTMLLRRFKGL
;
A
#
# COMPACT_ATOMS: atom_id res chain seq x y z
N MET A 1 24.31 48.83 -65.38
CA MET A 1 23.40 47.73 -65.00
C MET A 1 23.98 47.14 -63.70
N ALA A 2 23.29 47.44 -62.59
CA ALA A 2 23.71 47.03 -61.27
C ALA A 2 22.74 45.96 -60.81
N CYS A 3 23.23 44.75 -60.48
CA CYS A 3 22.48 43.70 -59.84
C CYS A 3 22.70 43.75 -58.32
N ASN A 4 21.62 44.07 -57.59
CA ASN A 4 21.59 43.96 -56.15
C ASN A 4 21.40 42.49 -55.73
N ALA A 5 22.32 41.98 -54.91
CA ALA A 5 22.15 40.72 -54.20
C ALA A 5 21.67 41.03 -52.79
N GLN A 6 20.42 40.65 -52.50
CA GLN A 6 19.87 40.65 -51.12
C GLN A 6 20.30 39.40 -50.41
N THR A 7 21.08 39.56 -49.37
CA THR A 7 21.42 38.47 -48.40
C THR A 7 20.29 38.30 -47.40
N ASN A 8 19.56 37.20 -47.49
CA ASN A 8 18.59 36.77 -46.49
C ASN A 8 19.29 36.12 -45.29
N ASN A 9 19.33 36.83 -44.18
CA ASN A 9 19.81 36.35 -42.90
C ASN A 9 18.65 35.63 -42.19
N LYS A 10 18.59 34.29 -42.30
CA LYS A 10 17.66 33.47 -41.50
C LYS A 10 18.25 33.28 -40.09
N PHE A 11 17.69 33.98 -39.11
CA PHE A 11 17.87 33.68 -37.69
C PHE A 11 17.22 32.30 -37.42
N VAL A 12 18.06 31.31 -37.18
CA VAL A 12 17.62 30.04 -36.61
C VAL A 12 17.52 30.25 -35.09
N GLN A 13 16.31 30.44 -34.59
CA GLN A 13 16.02 30.33 -33.18
C GLN A 13 16.16 28.86 -32.78
N SER A 14 17.22 28.50 -32.08
CA SER A 14 17.34 27.23 -31.36
C SER A 14 16.36 27.24 -30.20
N GLN A 15 15.20 26.60 -30.40
CA GLN A 15 14.34 26.22 -29.27
C GLN A 15 15.08 25.16 -28.48
N THR A 16 15.64 25.55 -27.35
CA THR A 16 16.09 24.62 -26.32
C THR A 16 14.84 23.95 -25.77
N GLU A 17 14.56 22.74 -26.25
CA GLU A 17 13.60 21.84 -25.58
C GLU A 17 14.14 21.57 -24.18
N GLN A 18 13.59 22.28 -23.19
CA GLN A 18 13.70 21.89 -21.80
C GLN A 18 13.08 20.51 -21.70
N LYS A 19 13.90 19.45 -21.60
CA LYS A 19 13.46 18.14 -21.18
C LYS A 19 12.78 18.30 -19.83
N LYS A 20 11.43 18.30 -19.83
CA LYS A 20 10.63 18.18 -18.63
C LYS A 20 11.10 16.90 -17.94
N GLN A 21 11.79 17.02 -16.79
CA GLN A 21 12.05 15.87 -15.94
C GLN A 21 10.70 15.19 -15.69
N PRO A 22 10.60 13.85 -15.78
CA PRO A 22 9.36 13.18 -15.47
C PRO A 22 8.97 13.58 -14.04
N GLU A 23 7.82 14.23 -13.87
CA GLU A 23 7.27 14.51 -12.56
C GLU A 23 7.12 13.15 -11.87
N THR A 24 7.90 12.95 -10.82
CA THR A 24 7.83 11.73 -10.01
C THR A 24 6.45 11.67 -9.36
N ASN A 25 5.55 10.89 -9.94
CA ASN A 25 4.17 10.77 -9.49
C ASN A 25 4.06 9.71 -8.39
N ASN A 26 4.67 9.98 -7.24
CA ASN A 26 4.68 9.12 -6.07
C ASN A 26 4.21 9.87 -4.81
N LEU A 27 4.05 9.16 -3.71
CA LEU A 27 3.56 9.72 -2.45
C LEU A 27 4.43 10.86 -1.92
N GLU A 28 5.75 10.71 -1.99
CA GLU A 28 6.67 11.71 -1.46
C GLU A 28 6.54 13.05 -2.18
N ALA A 29 6.41 13.02 -3.49
CA ALA A 29 6.23 14.21 -4.31
C ALA A 29 4.82 14.82 -4.16
N ARG A 30 3.78 13.99 -3.92
CA ARG A 30 2.38 14.40 -3.94
C ARG A 30 1.88 14.93 -2.60
N ILE A 31 2.25 14.33 -1.48
CA ILE A 31 1.72 14.64 -0.15
C ILE A 31 2.88 15.08 0.76
N PRO A 32 3.16 16.40 0.90
CA PRO A 32 4.28 16.90 1.69
C PRO A 32 4.11 16.53 3.18
N ALA A 33 5.23 16.43 3.91
CA ALA A 33 5.20 16.33 5.36
C ALA A 33 4.58 17.61 5.97
N PRO A 34 3.89 17.52 7.12
CA PRO A 34 3.32 18.69 7.78
C PRO A 34 4.39 19.71 8.18
N GLN A 35 3.99 20.96 8.34
CA GLN A 35 4.91 22.01 8.81
C GLN A 35 5.53 21.61 10.15
N GLY A 36 6.84 21.76 10.27
CA GLY A 36 7.61 21.38 11.46
C GLY A 36 7.99 19.90 11.55
N TYR A 37 7.54 19.07 10.62
CA TYR A 37 7.89 17.65 10.53
C TYR A 37 8.81 17.37 9.36
N LYS A 38 9.65 16.35 9.51
CA LYS A 38 10.49 15.81 8.44
C LYS A 38 10.19 14.32 8.29
N ARG A 39 10.18 13.82 7.06
CA ARG A 39 10.06 12.38 6.82
C ARG A 39 11.19 11.62 7.49
N VAL A 40 10.83 10.54 8.18
CA VAL A 40 11.80 9.61 8.75
C VAL A 40 12.57 8.95 7.61
N SER A 41 13.91 8.88 7.74
CA SER A 41 14.75 8.21 6.75
C SER A 41 14.38 6.74 6.61
N VAL A 42 14.34 6.22 5.39
CA VAL A 42 14.09 4.82 5.09
C VAL A 42 15.23 4.25 4.26
N ALA A 43 15.60 3.01 4.52
CA ALA A 43 16.64 2.33 3.75
C ALA A 43 16.15 2.05 2.32
N GLU A 44 16.98 2.30 1.34
CA GLU A 44 16.69 1.96 -0.06
C GLU A 44 16.40 0.46 -0.20
N GLY A 45 15.43 0.12 -1.05
CA GLY A 45 14.98 -1.27 -1.25
C GLY A 45 14.19 -1.86 -0.07
N SER A 46 13.96 -1.12 1.04
CA SER A 46 13.10 -1.56 2.13
C SER A 46 11.62 -1.51 1.76
N PHE A 47 10.76 -2.18 2.55
CA PHE A 47 9.32 -2.08 2.37
C PHE A 47 8.80 -0.65 2.59
N ALA A 48 9.39 0.08 3.55
CA ALA A 48 9.09 1.49 3.77
C ALA A 48 9.44 2.35 2.55
N HIS A 49 10.58 2.09 1.89
CA HIS A 49 10.95 2.76 0.65
C HIS A 49 9.97 2.44 -0.49
N PHE A 50 9.57 1.18 -0.64
CA PHE A 50 8.54 0.77 -1.61
C PHE A 50 7.21 1.51 -1.39
N LEU A 51 6.72 1.58 -0.14
CA LEU A 51 5.47 2.26 0.20
C LEU A 51 5.53 3.77 -0.08
N ARG A 52 6.63 4.43 0.25
CA ARG A 52 6.84 5.86 -0.03
C ARG A 52 6.85 6.18 -1.52
N ASN A 53 7.31 5.23 -2.34
CA ASN A 53 7.41 5.37 -3.79
C ASN A 53 6.26 4.68 -4.56
N LEU A 54 5.14 4.41 -3.90
CA LEU A 54 3.96 3.86 -4.58
C LEU A 54 3.59 4.72 -5.80
N PRO A 55 3.37 4.12 -6.98
CA PRO A 55 2.90 4.86 -8.14
C PRO A 55 1.47 5.36 -7.87
N LEU A 56 1.20 6.58 -8.27
CA LEU A 56 -0.11 7.21 -8.08
C LEU A 56 -0.76 7.52 -9.42
N LYS A 57 -2.07 7.41 -9.48
CA LYS A 57 -2.85 7.96 -10.59
C LYS A 57 -2.65 9.48 -10.70
N PRO A 58 -2.94 10.10 -11.85
CA PRO A 58 -2.88 11.55 -12.01
C PRO A 58 -3.59 12.29 -10.87
N GLN A 59 -3.12 13.49 -10.53
CA GLN A 59 -3.75 14.30 -9.48
C GLN A 59 -5.21 14.59 -9.82
N GLY A 60 -6.09 14.45 -8.82
CA GLY A 60 -7.53 14.62 -9.00
C GLY A 60 -8.24 13.41 -9.61
N SER A 61 -7.54 12.28 -9.79
CA SER A 61 -8.20 11.05 -10.24
C SER A 61 -9.27 10.59 -9.25
N ASP A 62 -10.39 10.18 -9.81
CA ASP A 62 -11.48 9.59 -9.04
C ASP A 62 -11.11 8.21 -8.46
N LEU A 63 -11.70 7.91 -7.31
CA LEU A 63 -11.63 6.60 -6.67
C LEU A 63 -12.82 5.75 -7.11
N HIS A 64 -12.56 4.53 -7.55
CA HIS A 64 -13.58 3.63 -8.06
C HIS A 64 -13.74 2.38 -7.20
N TYR A 65 -14.96 1.87 -7.16
CA TYR A 65 -15.26 0.52 -6.71
C TYR A 65 -14.77 -0.51 -7.73
N TYR A 66 -14.66 -1.77 -7.29
CA TYR A 66 -14.21 -2.91 -8.11
C TYR A 66 -14.98 -3.10 -9.43
N ASN A 67 -16.20 -2.62 -9.49
CA ASN A 67 -17.09 -2.70 -10.67
C ASN A 67 -16.99 -1.45 -11.58
N GLY A 68 -16.05 -0.55 -11.32
CA GLY A 68 -15.83 0.68 -12.07
C GLY A 68 -16.77 1.85 -11.70
N GLN A 69 -17.67 1.67 -10.75
CA GLN A 69 -18.52 2.76 -10.28
C GLN A 69 -17.71 3.76 -9.45
N LEU A 70 -17.99 5.05 -9.63
CA LEU A 70 -17.41 6.12 -8.85
C LEU A 70 -17.80 6.02 -7.37
N LYS A 71 -16.82 6.15 -6.49
CA LYS A 71 -17.09 6.26 -5.04
C LYS A 71 -17.47 7.69 -4.68
N ALA A 72 -18.77 7.92 -4.44
CA ALA A 72 -19.32 9.26 -4.18
C ALA A 72 -18.75 9.93 -2.91
N ARG A 73 -18.45 9.16 -1.86
CA ARG A 73 -17.74 9.63 -0.65
C ARG A 73 -16.29 9.16 -0.73
N ASN A 74 -15.45 10.03 -1.21
CA ASN A 74 -14.05 9.76 -1.45
C ASN A 74 -13.23 10.60 -0.45
N TYR A 75 -12.32 9.96 0.25
CA TYR A 75 -11.39 10.59 1.19
C TYR A 75 -9.97 10.64 0.63
N ALA A 76 -9.80 10.25 -0.64
CA ALA A 76 -8.48 10.10 -1.23
C ALA A 76 -7.79 11.44 -1.46
N GLY A 77 -6.60 11.59 -0.88
CA GLY A 77 -5.60 12.56 -1.32
C GLY A 77 -4.86 12.08 -2.56
N ALA A 78 -4.76 10.76 -2.71
CA ALA A 78 -4.21 10.08 -3.87
C ALA A 78 -4.80 8.68 -4.03
N VAL A 79 -4.83 8.18 -5.28
CA VAL A 79 -5.21 6.81 -5.61
C VAL A 79 -3.96 6.08 -6.12
N VAL A 80 -3.68 4.91 -5.57
CA VAL A 80 -2.52 4.10 -5.97
C VAL A 80 -2.77 3.48 -7.34
N ASP A 81 -1.82 3.64 -8.26
CA ASP A 81 -1.88 3.12 -9.62
C ASP A 81 -1.23 1.73 -9.71
N MET A 82 -1.90 0.75 -9.14
CA MET A 82 -1.50 -0.65 -9.15
C MET A 82 -2.67 -1.54 -9.55
N ASP A 83 -2.39 -2.79 -9.91
CA ASP A 83 -3.41 -3.77 -10.30
C ASP A 83 -4.18 -4.32 -9.10
N PHE A 84 -4.98 -3.47 -8.46
CA PHE A 84 -5.80 -3.78 -7.30
C PHE A 84 -7.15 -3.04 -7.34
N GLY A 85 -8.15 -3.58 -6.62
CA GLY A 85 -9.48 -2.98 -6.51
C GLY A 85 -10.40 -3.29 -7.70
N LYS A 86 -10.12 -4.35 -8.45
CA LYS A 86 -10.90 -4.77 -9.63
C LYS A 86 -11.79 -6.00 -9.38
N ASN A 87 -11.75 -6.56 -8.18
CA ASN A 87 -12.54 -7.72 -7.79
C ASN A 87 -13.23 -7.50 -6.45
N ALA A 88 -14.43 -8.06 -6.29
CA ALA A 88 -15.23 -7.92 -5.07
C ALA A 88 -14.52 -8.39 -3.79
N ASN A 89 -13.54 -9.29 -3.91
CA ASN A 89 -12.76 -9.82 -2.78
C ASN A 89 -11.48 -9.00 -2.49
N GLU A 90 -11.23 -7.89 -3.17
CA GLU A 90 -10.06 -7.03 -2.95
C GLU A 90 -10.41 -5.90 -1.99
N GLN A 91 -10.54 -6.23 -0.69
CA GLN A 91 -10.98 -5.34 0.38
C GLN A 91 -9.82 -4.81 1.23
N CYS A 92 -10.11 -4.25 2.41
CA CYS A 92 -9.13 -3.54 3.24
C CYS A 92 -7.91 -4.39 3.65
N ALA A 93 -8.12 -5.62 4.15
CA ALA A 93 -7.01 -6.51 4.51
C ALA A 93 -6.22 -6.98 3.28
N ASP A 94 -6.93 -7.15 2.15
CA ASP A 94 -6.34 -7.65 0.91
C ASP A 94 -5.44 -6.60 0.26
N ALA A 95 -5.73 -5.31 0.42
CA ALA A 95 -4.84 -4.23 0.02
C ALA A 95 -3.49 -4.31 0.74
N ILE A 96 -3.50 -4.59 2.04
CA ILE A 96 -2.28 -4.73 2.85
C ILE A 96 -1.48 -5.96 2.44
N ILE A 97 -2.18 -7.10 2.24
CA ILE A 97 -1.60 -8.34 1.74
C ILE A 97 -0.99 -8.11 0.35
N PHE A 98 -1.71 -7.43 -0.54
CA PHE A 98 -1.27 -7.10 -1.88
C PHE A 98 0.02 -6.26 -1.88
N LEU A 99 0.04 -5.15 -1.14
CA LEU A 99 1.22 -4.27 -1.06
C LEU A 99 2.44 -5.02 -0.51
N ARG A 100 2.27 -5.80 0.57
CA ARG A 100 3.37 -6.59 1.12
C ARG A 100 3.86 -7.67 0.17
N ALA A 101 2.95 -8.38 -0.46
CA ALA A 101 3.28 -9.45 -1.41
C ALA A 101 3.95 -8.90 -2.67
N SER A 102 3.46 -7.77 -3.21
CA SER A 102 4.04 -7.11 -4.40
C SER A 102 5.48 -6.69 -4.14
N TYR A 103 5.74 -6.01 -3.01
CA TYR A 103 7.10 -5.69 -2.59
C TYR A 103 8.01 -6.93 -2.55
N LEU A 104 7.58 -7.99 -1.87
CA LEU A 104 8.39 -9.20 -1.74
C LEU A 104 8.59 -9.92 -3.09
N TRP A 105 7.60 -9.83 -3.98
CA TRP A 105 7.66 -10.42 -5.31
C TRP A 105 8.65 -9.65 -6.20
N GLU A 106 8.62 -8.34 -6.21
CA GLU A 106 9.56 -7.47 -6.92
C GLU A 106 11.00 -7.67 -6.44
N MET A 107 11.18 -7.85 -5.12
CA MET A 107 12.48 -8.14 -4.52
C MET A 107 12.95 -9.60 -4.72
N GLY A 108 12.18 -10.45 -5.43
CA GLY A 108 12.49 -11.86 -5.62
C GLY A 108 12.43 -12.71 -4.34
N GLN A 109 11.89 -12.19 -3.25
CA GLN A 109 11.85 -12.83 -1.93
C GLN A 109 10.65 -13.79 -1.80
N TYR A 110 10.45 -14.65 -2.78
CA TYR A 110 9.30 -15.54 -2.92
C TYR A 110 9.04 -16.43 -1.71
N ASN A 111 10.07 -16.84 -1.00
CA ASN A 111 9.95 -17.70 0.22
C ASN A 111 9.35 -16.91 1.41
N LYS A 112 9.36 -15.59 1.37
CA LYS A 112 8.77 -14.73 2.39
C LYS A 112 7.30 -14.40 2.12
N ILE A 113 6.80 -14.65 0.90
CA ILE A 113 5.40 -14.44 0.54
C ILE A 113 4.58 -15.61 1.08
N LYS A 114 3.91 -15.38 2.19
CA LYS A 114 3.05 -16.37 2.86
C LYS A 114 2.03 -15.66 3.72
N PHE A 115 0.80 -16.15 3.69
CA PHE A 115 -0.32 -15.61 4.48
C PHE A 115 -1.17 -16.75 5.01
N CYS A 116 -1.75 -16.57 6.20
CA CYS A 116 -2.61 -17.55 6.81
C CYS A 116 -4.07 -17.32 6.40
N PHE A 117 -4.73 -18.40 5.99
CA PHE A 117 -6.18 -18.43 5.87
C PHE A 117 -6.84 -18.31 7.25
N THR A 118 -8.12 -18.00 7.30
CA THR A 118 -8.88 -17.89 8.56
C THR A 118 -8.88 -19.20 9.35
N ASN A 119 -8.77 -20.36 8.68
CA ASN A 119 -8.65 -21.68 9.31
C ASN A 119 -7.23 -22.02 9.81
N GLY A 120 -6.25 -21.10 9.64
CA GLY A 120 -4.85 -21.27 10.04
C GLY A 120 -3.95 -21.93 9.00
N PHE A 121 -4.47 -22.38 7.85
CA PHE A 121 -3.63 -22.92 6.78
C PHE A 121 -2.71 -21.83 6.22
N LYS A 122 -1.43 -22.17 6.08
CA LYS A 122 -0.42 -21.26 5.55
C LYS A 122 -0.31 -21.41 4.03
N ALA A 123 -0.79 -20.41 3.29
CA ALA A 123 -0.63 -20.31 1.86
C ALA A 123 0.76 -19.73 1.52
N GLU A 124 1.66 -20.58 0.98
CA GLU A 124 3.05 -20.21 0.65
C GLU A 124 3.20 -20.04 -0.86
N TYR A 125 3.57 -18.83 -1.30
CA TYR A 125 3.78 -18.57 -2.73
C TYR A 125 4.89 -19.44 -3.34
N ALA A 126 5.94 -19.75 -2.59
CA ALA A 126 7.02 -20.60 -3.08
C ALA A 126 6.52 -21.99 -3.54
N LYS A 127 5.55 -22.56 -2.82
CA LYS A 127 4.88 -23.82 -3.25
C LYS A 127 4.00 -23.61 -4.48
N TRP A 128 3.23 -22.52 -4.49
CA TRP A 128 2.41 -22.17 -5.65
C TRP A 128 3.26 -22.02 -6.91
N ALA A 129 4.35 -21.26 -6.84
CA ALA A 129 5.27 -21.02 -7.95
C ALA A 129 5.96 -22.31 -8.46
N GLN A 130 6.08 -23.34 -7.61
CA GLN A 130 6.53 -24.68 -8.00
C GLN A 130 5.43 -25.52 -8.65
N GLY A 131 4.21 -25.00 -8.81
CA GLY A 131 3.08 -25.69 -9.45
C GLY A 131 2.20 -26.49 -8.49
N TYR A 132 2.34 -26.29 -7.17
CA TYR A 132 1.37 -26.80 -6.21
C TYR A 132 0.13 -25.92 -6.17
N ARG A 133 -1.00 -26.54 -5.84
CA ARG A 133 -2.29 -25.86 -5.63
C ARG A 133 -2.90 -26.32 -4.31
N VAL A 134 -3.65 -25.43 -3.67
CA VAL A 134 -4.35 -25.75 -2.42
C VAL A 134 -5.54 -26.65 -2.72
N ARG A 135 -5.70 -27.71 -1.94
CA ARG A 135 -6.85 -28.63 -1.97
C ARG A 135 -7.57 -28.58 -0.62
N ASN A 136 -8.88 -28.43 -0.66
CA ASN A 136 -9.75 -28.40 0.52
C ASN A 136 -9.28 -27.40 1.58
N TYR A 137 -8.64 -26.29 1.15
CA TYR A 137 -8.18 -25.16 1.99
C TYR A 137 -7.17 -25.54 3.10
N ASN A 138 -6.59 -26.73 3.08
CA ASN A 138 -5.73 -27.24 4.14
C ASN A 138 -4.53 -28.07 3.68
N SER A 139 -4.37 -28.33 2.41
CA SER A 139 -3.29 -29.18 1.90
C SER A 139 -2.79 -28.74 0.53
N TRP A 140 -1.55 -29.11 0.20
CA TRP A 140 -0.92 -28.84 -1.09
C TRP A 140 -0.90 -30.08 -1.96
N VAL A 141 -1.26 -29.93 -3.23
CA VAL A 141 -1.16 -30.99 -4.25
C VAL A 141 -0.43 -30.45 -5.49
N LYS A 142 0.47 -31.23 -6.05
CA LYS A 142 1.16 -30.91 -7.30
C LYS A 142 0.16 -31.01 -8.47
N LYS A 143 -0.05 -29.94 -9.22
CA LYS A 143 -1.04 -29.91 -10.32
C LYS A 143 -0.50 -29.36 -11.63
N GLN A 144 0.57 -28.56 -11.59
CA GLN A 144 1.05 -27.81 -12.77
C GLN A 144 2.57 -27.82 -12.82
N LYS A 145 3.11 -27.40 -13.96
CA LYS A 145 4.53 -27.04 -14.06
C LYS A 145 4.83 -25.80 -13.22
N PRO A 146 6.09 -25.58 -12.81
CA PRO A 146 6.50 -24.35 -12.14
C PRO A 146 6.16 -23.13 -12.99
N ASP A 147 5.61 -22.10 -12.33
CA ASP A 147 5.25 -20.83 -12.95
C ASP A 147 5.44 -19.67 -11.97
N ARG A 148 6.28 -18.70 -12.34
CA ARG A 148 6.57 -17.46 -11.57
C ARG A 148 6.11 -16.20 -12.28
N SER A 149 5.27 -16.33 -13.32
CA SER A 149 4.71 -15.19 -14.02
C SER A 149 3.89 -14.30 -13.10
N TYR A 150 3.76 -13.03 -13.46
CA TYR A 150 2.88 -12.11 -12.74
C TYR A 150 1.43 -12.59 -12.71
N GLN A 151 0.96 -13.20 -13.80
CA GLN A 151 -0.37 -13.79 -13.84
C GLN A 151 -0.54 -14.90 -12.81
N SER A 152 0.44 -15.80 -12.66
CA SER A 152 0.43 -16.83 -11.63
C SER A 152 0.47 -16.27 -10.22
N PHE A 153 1.23 -15.18 -10.01
CA PHE A 153 1.27 -14.46 -8.74
C PHE A 153 -0.10 -13.83 -8.41
N ARG A 154 -0.77 -13.21 -9.36
CA ARG A 154 -2.13 -12.67 -9.18
C ARG A 154 -3.15 -13.76 -8.86
N GLN A 155 -3.07 -14.93 -9.50
CA GLN A 155 -3.91 -16.09 -9.18
C GLN A 155 -3.70 -16.60 -7.74
N TYR A 156 -2.44 -16.60 -7.28
CA TYR A 156 -2.13 -16.91 -5.88
C TYR A 156 -2.76 -15.89 -4.92
N LEU A 157 -2.62 -14.61 -5.19
CA LEU A 157 -3.21 -13.56 -4.37
C LEU A 157 -4.75 -13.66 -4.34
N HIS A 158 -5.37 -13.95 -5.48
CA HIS A 158 -6.82 -14.20 -5.54
C HIS A 158 -7.26 -15.32 -4.59
N LEU A 159 -6.49 -16.42 -4.54
CA LEU A 159 -6.76 -17.47 -3.58
C LEU A 159 -6.62 -16.97 -2.13
N VAL A 160 -5.58 -16.19 -1.84
CA VAL A 160 -5.38 -15.66 -0.49
C VAL A 160 -6.54 -14.75 -0.09
N PHE A 161 -6.98 -13.84 -0.95
CA PHE A 161 -8.09 -12.91 -0.69
C PHE A 161 -9.44 -13.60 -0.43
N GLN A 162 -9.64 -14.80 -0.96
CA GLN A 162 -10.85 -15.58 -0.69
C GLN A 162 -10.90 -16.16 0.73
N TYR A 163 -9.75 -16.43 1.36
CA TYR A 163 -9.69 -17.20 2.61
C TYR A 163 -8.94 -16.49 3.74
N ALA A 164 -8.20 -15.44 3.47
CA ALA A 164 -7.61 -14.54 4.46
C ALA A 164 -8.52 -13.30 4.63
N GLY A 165 -8.24 -12.52 5.65
CA GLY A 165 -8.94 -11.26 5.93
C GLY A 165 -8.43 -10.65 7.23
N THR A 166 -9.13 -9.64 7.78
CA THR A 166 -8.71 -8.97 9.00
C THR A 166 -8.53 -9.94 10.18
N ALA A 167 -9.38 -10.98 10.27
CA ALA A 167 -9.32 -11.98 11.36
C ALA A 167 -8.04 -12.82 11.34
N SER A 168 -7.58 -13.28 10.16
CA SER A 168 -6.33 -14.04 10.04
C SER A 168 -5.11 -13.12 10.07
N LEU A 169 -5.14 -12.00 9.37
CA LEU A 169 -4.03 -11.06 9.29
C LEU A 169 -3.69 -10.47 10.66
N SER A 170 -4.70 -10.12 11.48
CA SER A 170 -4.46 -9.62 12.83
C SER A 170 -3.76 -10.62 13.75
N LYS A 171 -3.99 -11.92 13.55
CA LYS A 171 -3.29 -13.00 14.31
C LYS A 171 -1.88 -13.25 13.80
N GLU A 172 -1.65 -13.05 12.50
CA GLU A 172 -0.37 -13.28 11.86
C GLU A 172 0.66 -12.19 12.17
N LEU A 173 0.21 -10.94 12.23
CA LEU A 173 1.04 -9.78 12.53
C LEU A 173 1.42 -9.72 14.02
N LYS A 174 2.64 -9.27 14.32
CA LYS A 174 3.12 -9.04 15.68
C LYS A 174 2.42 -7.79 16.28
N PRO A 175 1.80 -7.85 17.46
CA PRO A 175 1.29 -6.66 18.13
C PRO A 175 2.46 -5.80 18.60
N ILE A 176 2.38 -4.48 18.41
CA ILE A 176 3.42 -3.51 18.79
C ILE A 176 2.87 -2.32 19.58
N GLY A 177 1.56 -2.12 19.62
CA GLY A 177 0.93 -1.04 20.36
C GLY A 177 -0.59 -1.17 20.42
N ARG A 178 -1.23 -0.43 21.32
CA ARG A 178 -2.69 -0.32 21.39
C ARG A 178 -3.20 0.33 20.09
N CYS A 179 -3.07 1.64 19.96
CA CYS A 179 -3.24 2.39 18.70
C CYS A 179 -2.02 3.25 18.36
N TRP A 180 -0.91 3.11 19.13
CA TRP A 180 0.33 3.84 18.87
C TRP A 180 1.55 3.11 19.43
N SER A 181 2.70 3.43 18.87
CA SER A 181 4.03 3.03 19.37
C SER A 181 5.03 4.14 19.06
N ALA A 182 5.99 4.39 19.93
CA ALA A 182 7.04 5.38 19.71
C ALA A 182 7.94 5.02 18.51
N ASP A 183 8.03 3.72 18.17
CA ASP A 183 8.81 3.21 17.04
C ASP A 183 7.96 2.92 15.80
N ILE A 184 6.74 3.51 15.70
CA ILE A 184 5.85 3.33 14.53
C ILE A 184 6.59 3.66 13.23
N GLN A 185 6.43 2.81 12.22
CA GLN A 185 7.14 2.94 10.95
C GLN A 185 6.25 2.59 9.75
N ALA A 186 6.67 2.99 8.55
CA ALA A 186 5.98 2.58 7.32
C ALA A 186 5.99 1.05 7.19
N GLY A 187 4.84 0.49 6.85
CA GLY A 187 4.57 -0.95 6.83
C GLY A 187 3.87 -1.47 8.10
N ASP A 188 3.74 -0.66 9.15
CA ASP A 188 2.88 -0.99 10.27
C ASP A 188 1.41 -0.91 9.88
N VAL A 189 0.56 -1.66 10.58
CA VAL A 189 -0.84 -1.86 10.22
C VAL A 189 -1.72 -1.59 11.43
N PHE A 190 -2.64 -0.65 11.29
CA PHE A 190 -3.78 -0.54 12.19
C PHE A 190 -4.82 -1.56 11.75
N ILE A 191 -5.15 -2.50 12.63
CA ILE A 191 -6.06 -3.59 12.28
C ILE A 191 -6.94 -4.01 13.44
N LYS A 192 -8.26 -3.96 13.22
CA LYS A 192 -9.26 -4.64 14.02
C LYS A 192 -9.66 -5.92 13.32
N GLY A 193 -9.26 -7.06 13.86
CA GLY A 193 -9.62 -8.37 13.34
C GLY A 193 -11.07 -8.73 13.64
N GLY A 194 -11.69 -9.48 12.74
CA GLY A 194 -13.04 -10.01 12.93
C GLY A 194 -14.09 -9.35 12.04
N PHE A 195 -15.35 -9.42 12.49
CA PHE A 195 -16.50 -8.87 11.76
C PHE A 195 -17.43 -8.14 12.74
N PRO A 196 -17.64 -6.81 12.62
CA PRO A 196 -16.96 -5.94 11.66
C PRO A 196 -15.47 -5.80 11.97
N GLY A 197 -14.66 -5.71 10.92
CA GLY A 197 -13.23 -5.50 11.00
C GLY A 197 -12.75 -4.53 9.95
N HIS A 198 -11.61 -3.89 10.19
CA HIS A 198 -10.99 -2.97 9.25
C HIS A 198 -9.47 -2.96 9.40
N ALA A 199 -8.77 -2.54 8.34
CA ALA A 199 -7.33 -2.43 8.35
C ALA A 199 -6.85 -1.28 7.46
N GLU A 200 -5.86 -0.53 7.97
CA GLU A 200 -5.17 0.56 7.30
C GLU A 200 -3.67 0.38 7.46
N ILE A 201 -2.89 0.69 6.44
CA ILE A 201 -1.44 0.55 6.45
C ILE A 201 -0.76 1.91 6.54
N VAL A 202 0.27 2.01 7.37
CA VAL A 202 1.18 3.18 7.40
C VAL A 202 2.04 3.15 6.15
N VAL A 203 1.88 4.13 5.27
CA VAL A 203 2.66 4.23 4.03
C VAL A 203 3.85 5.17 4.16
N ASP A 204 3.80 6.11 5.11
CA ASP A 204 4.91 7.00 5.41
C ASP A 204 4.85 7.50 6.87
N VAL A 205 5.99 7.97 7.39
CA VAL A 205 6.14 8.52 8.74
C VAL A 205 6.94 9.82 8.69
N ALA A 206 6.50 10.82 9.43
CA ALA A 206 7.25 12.05 9.66
C ALA A 206 7.39 12.32 11.15
N GLU A 207 8.49 12.98 11.54
CA GLU A 207 8.85 13.25 12.92
C GLU A 207 9.24 14.73 13.09
N ASN A 208 8.85 15.37 14.19
CA ASN A 208 9.25 16.72 14.53
C ASN A 208 10.51 16.73 15.43
N GLN A 209 10.99 17.92 15.77
CA GLN A 209 12.19 18.10 16.61
C GLN A 209 12.05 17.53 18.03
N GLN A 210 10.82 17.32 18.52
CA GLN A 210 10.51 16.76 19.83
C GLN A 210 10.37 15.24 19.79
N GLY A 211 10.61 14.59 18.64
CA GLY A 211 10.46 13.14 18.46
C GLY A 211 8.99 12.67 18.34
N GLN A 212 8.06 13.61 18.17
CA GLN A 212 6.66 13.24 17.95
C GLN A 212 6.47 12.82 16.50
N ARG A 213 5.79 11.69 16.27
CA ARG A 213 5.54 11.12 14.96
C ARG A 213 4.12 11.34 14.50
N VAL A 214 3.98 11.51 13.19
CA VAL A 214 2.72 11.46 12.46
C VAL A 214 2.86 10.46 11.31
N VAL A 215 1.74 9.86 10.92
CA VAL A 215 1.72 8.81 9.90
C VAL A 215 0.79 9.17 8.76
N LEU A 216 1.18 8.77 7.55
CA LEU A 216 0.32 8.79 6.37
C LEU A 216 -0.26 7.39 6.19
N LEU A 217 -1.56 7.30 5.95
CA LEU A 217 -2.28 6.03 5.91
C LEU A 217 -2.89 5.77 4.52
N ALA A 218 -2.94 4.50 4.17
CA ALA A 218 -3.63 4.00 2.99
C ALA A 218 -4.56 2.83 3.33
N GLN A 219 -5.61 2.69 2.53
CA GLN A 219 -6.60 1.63 2.66
C GLN A 219 -7.24 1.24 1.33
N SER A 220 -7.90 0.09 1.28
CA SER A 220 -9.10 -0.20 0.52
C SER A 220 -10.27 -0.37 1.50
N PHE A 221 -11.48 -0.61 1.01
CA PHE A 221 -12.67 -0.68 1.86
C PHE A 221 -13.63 -1.79 1.41
N MET A 222 -14.78 -1.87 2.07
CA MET A 222 -15.88 -2.72 1.67
C MET A 222 -17.12 -1.86 1.38
N PRO A 223 -17.72 -1.91 0.17
CA PRO A 223 -17.35 -2.77 -0.98
C PRO A 223 -15.92 -2.53 -1.49
N ALA A 224 -15.34 -3.56 -2.12
CA ALA A 224 -13.98 -3.52 -2.67
C ALA A 224 -13.77 -2.31 -3.58
N GLN A 225 -12.63 -1.65 -3.44
CA GLN A 225 -12.26 -0.43 -4.14
C GLN A 225 -10.74 -0.38 -4.39
N GLU A 226 -10.31 0.56 -5.19
CA GLU A 226 -8.90 0.91 -5.35
C GLU A 226 -8.27 1.32 -4.02
N ILE A 227 -6.94 1.26 -3.94
CA ILE A 227 -6.22 1.71 -2.75
C ILE A 227 -6.16 3.23 -2.76
N GLU A 228 -6.73 3.84 -1.73
CA GLU A 228 -6.64 5.27 -1.47
C GLU A 228 -5.59 5.60 -0.40
N VAL A 229 -4.92 6.74 -0.55
CA VAL A 229 -4.09 7.35 0.49
C VAL A 229 -4.82 8.58 0.99
N PHE A 230 -4.98 8.71 2.31
CA PHE A 230 -5.60 9.89 2.89
C PHE A 230 -4.76 11.16 2.66
N PRO A 231 -5.38 12.34 2.48
CA PRO A 231 -4.64 13.57 2.23
C PRO A 231 -3.94 14.15 3.46
N GLN A 232 -4.36 13.72 4.66
CA GLN A 232 -3.83 14.24 5.93
C GLN A 232 -2.92 13.23 6.63
N TRP A 233 -2.05 13.75 7.47
CA TRP A 233 -1.25 12.98 8.40
C TRP A 233 -1.99 12.80 9.71
N PHE A 234 -1.82 11.63 10.33
CA PHE A 234 -2.54 11.24 11.54
C PHE A 234 -1.59 11.07 12.73
N SER A 235 -2.12 11.29 13.92
CA SER A 235 -1.55 10.86 15.20
C SER A 235 -2.64 10.19 16.04
N ALA A 236 -2.26 9.28 16.94
CA ALA A 236 -3.21 8.75 17.91
C ALA A 236 -3.52 9.78 19.01
N SER A 237 -4.52 9.46 19.85
CA SER A 237 -4.78 10.16 21.11
C SER A 237 -3.51 10.22 21.98
N ALA A 238 -3.43 11.21 22.86
CA ALA A 238 -2.26 11.41 23.74
C ALA A 238 -1.92 10.18 24.58
N ASP A 239 -2.92 9.37 24.96
CA ASP A 239 -2.76 8.12 25.70
C ASP A 239 -2.54 6.89 24.81
N GLY A 240 -2.52 7.06 23.47
CA GLY A 240 -2.33 5.99 22.49
C GLY A 240 -3.47 4.97 22.44
N THR A 241 -4.67 5.33 22.90
CA THR A 241 -5.77 4.39 23.03
C THR A 241 -6.71 4.37 21.84
N TYR A 242 -6.71 5.42 21.02
CA TYR A 242 -7.49 5.45 19.78
C TYR A 242 -6.80 6.23 18.67
N LEU A 243 -7.15 5.89 17.44
CA LEU A 243 -6.83 6.61 16.22
C LEU A 243 -8.12 6.79 15.43
N VAL A 244 -8.42 8.03 15.03
CA VAL A 244 -9.58 8.37 14.21
C VAL A 244 -9.14 8.70 12.81
N THR A 245 -9.70 8.00 11.82
CA THR A 245 -9.55 8.30 10.40
C THR A 245 -10.93 8.63 9.80
N PRO A 246 -11.01 9.20 8.60
CA PRO A 246 -12.31 9.44 7.95
C PRO A 246 -13.13 8.18 7.71
N ALA A 247 -12.48 7.03 7.60
CA ALA A 247 -13.11 5.75 7.28
C ALA A 247 -13.40 4.90 8.52
N TRP A 248 -12.56 5.00 9.58
CA TRP A 248 -12.66 4.11 10.74
C TRP A 248 -12.11 4.74 12.01
N THR A 249 -12.65 4.31 13.16
CA THR A 249 -12.07 4.60 14.46
C THR A 249 -11.48 3.32 15.05
N PHE A 250 -10.15 3.29 15.18
CA PHE A 250 -9.48 2.25 15.94
C PHE A 250 -9.50 2.63 17.42
N SER A 251 -10.20 1.86 18.22
CA SER A 251 -10.33 2.10 19.67
C SER A 251 -9.90 0.86 20.44
N SER A 252 -8.95 1.07 21.35
CA SER A 252 -8.38 0.04 22.25
C SER A 252 -8.87 0.28 23.67
N PRO A 253 -10.04 -0.28 24.07
CA PRO A 253 -10.68 0.01 25.34
C PRO A 253 -9.93 -0.52 26.56
N ASN A 254 -9.02 -1.48 26.34
CA ASN A 254 -8.22 -2.09 27.42
C ASN A 254 -6.81 -2.46 26.96
N ALA A 255 -5.91 -2.76 27.88
CA ALA A 255 -4.50 -3.06 27.59
C ALA A 255 -4.28 -4.30 26.71
N ASN A 256 -5.24 -5.22 26.65
CA ASN A 256 -5.13 -6.44 25.83
C ASN A 256 -5.56 -6.23 24.37
N THR A 257 -6.17 -5.09 24.06
CA THR A 257 -6.63 -4.76 22.70
C THR A 257 -5.51 -4.07 21.93
N MET A 258 -4.67 -4.84 21.26
CA MET A 258 -3.53 -4.35 20.48
C MET A 258 -3.94 -4.25 19.00
N LEU A 259 -4.14 -3.02 18.52
CA LEU A 259 -4.62 -2.75 17.16
C LEU A 259 -3.50 -2.33 16.20
N LEU A 260 -2.39 -1.77 16.70
CA LEU A 260 -1.21 -1.49 15.91
C LEU A 260 -0.32 -2.73 15.85
N ARG A 261 -0.02 -3.20 14.64
CA ARG A 261 0.69 -4.45 14.39
C ARG A 261 1.72 -4.30 13.28
N ARG A 262 2.69 -5.21 13.25
CA ARG A 262 3.82 -5.21 12.31
C ARG A 262 4.02 -6.59 11.68
N PHE A 263 4.39 -6.64 10.41
CA PHE A 263 4.84 -7.87 9.77
C PHE A 263 6.09 -8.41 10.47
N LYS A 264 6.17 -9.72 10.65
CA LYS A 264 7.39 -10.37 11.16
C LYS A 264 8.53 -10.20 10.16
N GLY A 265 9.67 -9.68 10.60
CA GLY A 265 10.84 -9.43 9.75
C GLY A 265 10.76 -8.12 8.96
N LEU A 266 10.05 -7.14 9.50
CA LEU A 266 10.16 -5.73 9.18
C LEU A 266 11.13 -5.06 10.15
#